data_933c81eb7f5f4dbcd43ffb39de1c4d13
#
_entry.id   933c81eb7f5f4dbcd43ffb39de1c4d13
#
_cell.length_a   1.000
_cell.length_b   1.000
_cell.length_c   1.000
_cell.angle_alpha   90.00
_cell.angle_beta   90.00
_cell.angle_gamma   90.00
#
_symmetry.space_group_name_H-M   'P 1'
#
loop_
_entity.id
_entity.type
_entity.pdbx_description
1 polymer ?
#
loop_
_entity_poly.entity_id
_entity_poly.type
_entity_poly.pdbx_seq_one_letter_code
_entity_poly.pdbx_strand_id
1 'polypeptide(L)'
;FGEVARTSMIVNALNKLTNLPTEIITFSDDMDGLRKVPDNIPQKELLEKNLHKPLTKVPDPFNKFSSFGEHNNEMLKKFLDNFNFKYTFKSSTNLYKSGFFNSSLQKILENYDGIMNIILPTLGKERQKTYSPFLPVCPETGHVLEIPVKSINKDESNIIFDNIGKDLKMNILD
;
A
#
# COMPACT_ATOMS: atom_id res chain seq x y z
N PHE A 1 -8.99 -0.60 -13.56
CA PHE A 1 -10.32 -0.69 -14.22
C PHE A 1 -10.79 -2.14 -14.38
N GLY A 2 -10.00 -3.03 -14.95
CA GLY A 2 -10.38 -4.42 -15.19
C GLY A 2 -10.82 -5.16 -13.93
N GLU A 3 -10.18 -4.90 -12.79
CA GLU A 3 -10.56 -5.48 -11.49
C GLU A 3 -11.95 -5.01 -11.06
N VAL A 4 -12.23 -3.70 -11.14
CA VAL A 4 -13.53 -3.17 -10.76
C VAL A 4 -14.62 -3.72 -11.68
N ALA A 5 -14.37 -3.83 -12.98
CA ALA A 5 -15.32 -4.41 -13.92
C ALA A 5 -15.64 -5.88 -13.59
N ARG A 6 -14.62 -6.71 -13.34
CA ARG A 6 -14.81 -8.12 -12.94
C ARG A 6 -15.58 -8.24 -11.62
N THR A 7 -15.21 -7.45 -10.62
CA THR A 7 -15.90 -7.43 -9.32
C THR A 7 -17.36 -7.01 -9.46
N SER A 8 -17.63 -6.00 -10.32
CA SER A 8 -19.00 -5.55 -10.61
C SER A 8 -19.86 -6.65 -11.24
N MET A 9 -19.29 -7.46 -12.15
CA MET A 9 -20.00 -8.61 -12.72
C MET A 9 -20.37 -9.64 -11.65
N ILE A 10 -19.45 -9.94 -10.72
CA ILE A 10 -19.69 -10.87 -9.61
C ILE A 10 -20.77 -10.33 -8.69
N VAL A 11 -20.68 -9.05 -8.29
CA VAL A 11 -21.68 -8.39 -7.45
C VAL A 11 -23.06 -8.41 -8.08
N ASN A 12 -23.14 -8.10 -9.39
CA ASN A 12 -24.40 -8.17 -10.11
C ASN A 12 -25.00 -9.58 -10.15
N ALA A 13 -24.17 -10.61 -10.29
CA ALA A 13 -24.62 -12.00 -10.23
C ALA A 13 -25.11 -12.38 -8.83
N LEU A 14 -24.37 -12.03 -7.78
CA LEU A 14 -24.74 -12.27 -6.38
C LEU A 14 -26.08 -11.59 -6.04
N ASN A 15 -26.26 -10.33 -6.41
CA ASN A 15 -27.50 -9.59 -6.16
C ASN A 15 -28.73 -10.20 -6.88
N LYS A 16 -28.52 -10.92 -8.00
CA LYS A 16 -29.59 -11.63 -8.68
C LYS A 16 -29.89 -13.01 -8.06
N LEU A 17 -28.92 -13.63 -7.45
CA LEU A 17 -29.02 -15.00 -6.92
C LEU A 17 -29.29 -15.03 -5.41
N THR A 18 -29.00 -13.96 -4.70
CA THR A 18 -29.10 -13.88 -3.25
C THR A 18 -29.69 -12.54 -2.81
N ASN A 19 -30.20 -12.48 -1.57
CA ASN A 19 -30.61 -11.24 -0.92
C ASN A 19 -29.51 -10.65 0.00
N LEU A 20 -28.25 -11.07 -0.17
CA LEU A 20 -27.15 -10.57 0.63
C LEU A 20 -26.77 -9.15 0.20
N PRO A 21 -26.58 -8.25 1.16
CA PRO A 21 -26.06 -6.91 0.85
C PRO A 21 -24.64 -7.02 0.29
N THR A 22 -24.36 -6.32 -0.79
CA THR A 22 -23.03 -6.30 -1.43
C THR A 22 -22.55 -4.88 -1.62
N GLU A 23 -21.26 -4.67 -1.47
CA GLU A 23 -20.57 -3.40 -1.71
C GLU A 23 -19.29 -3.64 -2.51
N ILE A 24 -19.01 -2.77 -3.47
CA ILE A 24 -17.72 -2.76 -4.18
C ILE A 24 -16.81 -1.76 -3.48
N ILE A 25 -15.69 -2.22 -2.95
CA ILE A 25 -14.66 -1.35 -2.40
C ILE A 25 -13.53 -1.21 -3.45
N THR A 26 -13.31 0.02 -3.88
CA THR A 26 -12.15 0.38 -4.70
C THR A 26 -11.05 0.86 -3.76
N PHE A 27 -10.09 0.00 -3.49
CA PHE A 27 -8.97 0.29 -2.59
C PHE A 27 -7.77 0.78 -3.39
N SER A 28 -7.23 1.94 -3.01
CA SER A 28 -6.01 2.50 -3.61
C SER A 28 -4.82 2.32 -2.68
N ASP A 29 -3.78 1.64 -3.17
CA ASP A 29 -2.47 1.50 -2.51
C ASP A 29 -1.59 2.74 -2.73
N ASP A 30 -2.12 3.91 -2.40
CA ASP A 30 -1.46 5.20 -2.61
C ASP A 30 -0.28 5.46 -1.66
N MET A 31 -0.02 4.56 -0.70
CA MET A 31 1.20 4.51 0.10
C MET A 31 2.33 3.68 -0.53
N ASP A 32 2.06 2.95 -1.60
CA ASP A 32 3.12 2.22 -2.30
C ASP A 32 4.22 3.15 -2.78
N GLY A 33 5.47 2.68 -2.68
CA GLY A 33 6.63 3.42 -3.16
C GLY A 33 6.67 3.52 -4.68
N LEU A 34 7.05 4.67 -5.23
CA LEU A 34 7.32 4.83 -6.65
C LEU A 34 8.51 3.96 -7.06
N ARG A 35 8.29 2.79 -7.65
CA ARG A 35 9.35 1.80 -7.97
C ARG A 35 10.08 2.11 -9.26
N LYS A 36 9.41 2.74 -10.21
CA LYS A 36 9.98 3.12 -11.51
C LYS A 36 9.23 4.29 -12.10
N VAL A 37 9.91 5.06 -12.92
CA VAL A 37 9.29 6.14 -13.70
C VAL A 37 8.70 5.57 -14.99
N PRO A 38 7.39 5.75 -15.28
CA PRO A 38 6.79 5.34 -16.55
C PRO A 38 7.37 6.11 -17.74
N ASP A 39 7.45 5.46 -18.91
CA ASP A 39 8.07 6.08 -20.11
C ASP A 39 7.23 7.20 -20.71
N ASN A 40 5.92 7.18 -20.51
CA ASN A 40 4.96 8.11 -21.14
C ASN A 40 4.47 9.21 -20.18
N ILE A 41 5.27 9.59 -19.18
CA ILE A 41 4.89 10.59 -18.18
C ILE A 41 5.76 11.86 -18.33
N PRO A 42 5.22 13.07 -18.08
CA PRO A 42 6.01 14.28 -18.04
C PRO A 42 6.90 14.35 -16.79
N GLN A 43 7.88 15.27 -16.79
CA GLN A 43 8.74 15.55 -15.64
C GLN A 43 9.45 14.31 -15.07
N LYS A 44 10.03 13.48 -15.94
CA LYS A 44 10.73 12.23 -15.54
C LYS A 44 11.80 12.46 -14.47
N GLU A 45 12.64 13.49 -14.62
CA GLU A 45 13.68 13.84 -13.64
C GLU A 45 13.13 14.15 -12.25
N LEU A 46 11.94 14.78 -12.18
CA LEU A 46 11.25 15.01 -10.92
C LEU A 46 10.86 13.70 -10.25
N LEU A 47 10.34 12.76 -11.03
CA LEU A 47 9.93 11.44 -10.51
C LEU A 47 11.15 10.59 -10.13
N GLU A 48 12.23 10.63 -10.89
CA GLU A 48 13.49 9.93 -10.58
C GLU A 48 14.07 10.34 -9.22
N LYS A 49 14.03 11.63 -8.90
CA LYS A 49 14.45 12.16 -7.59
C LYS A 49 13.54 11.73 -6.42
N ASN A 50 12.37 11.21 -6.73
CA ASN A 50 11.37 10.78 -5.74
C ASN A 50 11.10 9.27 -5.78
N LEU A 51 11.98 8.49 -6.42
CA LEU A 51 11.88 7.03 -6.38
C LEU A 51 11.85 6.52 -4.94
N HIS A 52 11.14 5.43 -4.73
CA HIS A 52 10.92 4.75 -3.44
C HIS A 52 10.10 5.52 -2.41
N LYS A 53 9.72 6.77 -2.65
CA LYS A 53 8.78 7.49 -1.77
C LYS A 53 7.34 7.04 -2.03
N PRO A 54 6.47 7.04 -0.99
CA PRO A 54 5.05 6.81 -1.17
C PRO A 54 4.47 7.73 -2.24
N LEU A 55 3.56 7.23 -3.08
CA LEU A 55 2.97 8.01 -4.18
C LEU A 55 2.32 9.32 -3.68
N THR A 56 1.79 9.33 -2.46
CA THR A 56 1.25 10.54 -1.81
C THR A 56 2.31 11.55 -1.36
N LYS A 57 3.60 11.19 -1.41
CA LYS A 57 4.74 12.08 -1.14
C LYS A 57 5.53 12.44 -2.42
N VAL A 58 5.16 11.88 -3.55
CA VAL A 58 5.73 12.20 -4.86
C VAL A 58 4.97 13.40 -5.45
N PRO A 59 5.63 14.49 -5.86
CA PRO A 59 4.96 15.61 -6.53
C PRO A 59 4.21 15.15 -7.79
N ASP A 60 3.06 15.75 -8.07
CA ASP A 60 2.30 15.44 -9.29
C ASP A 60 3.04 15.91 -10.54
N PRO A 61 3.48 15.01 -11.45
CA PRO A 61 4.19 15.38 -12.65
C PRO A 61 3.33 16.18 -13.66
N PHE A 62 2.02 16.22 -13.47
CA PHE A 62 1.07 16.98 -14.29
C PHE A 62 0.70 18.34 -13.67
N ASN A 63 1.17 18.66 -12.45
CA ASN A 63 0.88 19.89 -11.70
C ASN A 63 -0.63 20.19 -11.52
N LYS A 64 -1.45 19.15 -11.38
CA LYS A 64 -2.92 19.27 -11.21
C LYS A 64 -3.39 19.02 -9.80
N PHE A 65 -2.64 18.21 -9.04
CA PHE A 65 -2.97 17.78 -7.69
C PHE A 65 -1.78 17.94 -6.75
N SER A 66 -2.00 17.77 -5.46
CA SER A 66 -0.97 17.92 -4.44
C SER A 66 0.13 16.86 -4.51
N SER A 67 -0.21 15.68 -5.06
CA SER A 67 0.72 14.55 -5.20
C SER A 67 0.36 13.66 -6.39
N PHE A 68 1.31 12.83 -6.80
CA PHE A 68 1.08 11.83 -7.84
C PHE A 68 0.09 10.75 -7.39
N GLY A 69 0.07 10.41 -6.09
CA GLY A 69 -0.94 9.51 -5.52
C GLY A 69 -2.36 10.10 -5.63
N GLU A 70 -2.53 11.38 -5.28
CA GLU A 70 -3.82 12.07 -5.44
C GLU A 70 -4.25 12.16 -6.89
N HIS A 71 -3.31 12.49 -7.81
CA HIS A 71 -3.58 12.49 -9.24
C HIS A 71 -4.17 11.15 -9.71
N ASN A 72 -3.50 10.05 -9.37
CA ASN A 72 -3.95 8.71 -9.77
C ASN A 72 -5.31 8.36 -9.17
N ASN A 73 -5.55 8.72 -7.90
CA ASN A 73 -6.82 8.49 -7.23
C ASN A 73 -7.97 9.24 -7.91
N GLU A 74 -7.77 10.51 -8.26
CA GLU A 74 -8.79 11.32 -8.91
C GLU A 74 -9.05 10.86 -10.36
N MET A 75 -8.00 10.45 -11.09
CA MET A 75 -8.18 9.89 -12.44
C MET A 75 -8.92 8.55 -12.39
N LEU A 76 -8.65 7.70 -11.40
CA LEU A 76 -9.36 6.44 -11.21
C LEU A 76 -10.83 6.69 -10.90
N LYS A 77 -11.14 7.55 -9.93
CA LYS A 77 -12.53 7.91 -9.57
C LYS A 77 -13.28 8.46 -10.77
N LYS A 78 -12.72 9.45 -11.45
CA LYS A 78 -13.32 10.04 -12.65
C LYS A 78 -13.60 9.00 -13.73
N PHE A 79 -12.69 8.05 -13.93
CA PHE A 79 -12.87 6.99 -14.90
C PHE A 79 -14.02 6.06 -14.51
N LEU A 80 -14.08 5.64 -13.25
CA LEU A 80 -15.14 4.75 -12.75
C LEU A 80 -16.52 5.44 -12.80
N ASP A 81 -16.58 6.72 -12.44
CA ASP A 81 -17.80 7.53 -12.49
C ASP A 81 -18.33 7.68 -13.91
N ASN A 82 -17.44 7.90 -14.89
CA ASN A 82 -17.82 7.98 -16.32
C ASN A 82 -18.49 6.70 -16.85
N PHE A 83 -18.20 5.56 -16.23
CA PHE A 83 -18.83 4.28 -16.55
C PHE A 83 -19.94 3.88 -15.59
N ASN A 84 -20.37 4.80 -14.71
CA ASN A 84 -21.45 4.61 -13.74
C ASN A 84 -21.24 3.40 -12.80
N PHE A 85 -20.00 3.07 -12.45
CA PHE A 85 -19.74 2.08 -11.40
C PHE A 85 -20.17 2.61 -10.04
N LYS A 86 -20.85 1.75 -9.27
CA LYS A 86 -21.16 2.02 -7.86
C LYS A 86 -20.05 1.42 -7.01
N TYR A 87 -19.33 2.23 -6.25
CA TYR A 87 -18.21 1.80 -5.43
C TYR A 87 -18.02 2.73 -4.22
N THR A 88 -17.36 2.23 -3.19
CA THR A 88 -16.81 3.02 -2.08
C THR A 88 -15.31 3.11 -2.26
N PHE A 89 -14.78 4.33 -2.40
CA PHE A 89 -13.34 4.54 -2.54
C PHE A 89 -12.64 4.55 -1.18
N LYS A 90 -11.54 3.82 -1.04
CA LYS A 90 -10.68 3.77 0.13
C LYS A 90 -9.23 4.07 -0.27
N SER A 91 -8.59 5.02 0.43
CA SER A 91 -7.16 5.33 0.31
C SER A 91 -6.40 4.61 1.43
N SER A 92 -5.34 3.86 1.11
CA SER A 92 -4.48 3.23 2.10
C SER A 92 -3.86 4.27 3.05
N THR A 93 -3.36 5.39 2.50
CA THR A 93 -2.82 6.50 3.30
C THR A 93 -3.82 7.02 4.36
N ASN A 94 -5.07 7.23 3.97
CA ASN A 94 -6.09 7.72 4.89
C ASN A 94 -6.44 6.68 5.96
N LEU A 95 -6.50 5.41 5.58
CA LEU A 95 -6.80 4.31 6.51
C LEU A 95 -5.67 4.10 7.52
N TYR A 96 -4.40 4.15 7.10
CA TYR A 96 -3.27 4.11 8.03
C TYR A 96 -3.28 5.31 8.98
N LYS A 97 -3.40 6.53 8.46
CA LYS A 97 -3.43 7.76 9.29
C LYS A 97 -4.60 7.80 10.27
N SER A 98 -5.72 7.18 9.96
CA SER A 98 -6.87 7.10 10.87
C SER A 98 -6.73 6.01 11.95
N GLY A 99 -5.67 5.20 11.91
CA GLY A 99 -5.49 4.06 12.81
C GLY A 99 -6.41 2.87 12.48
N PHE A 100 -7.07 2.88 11.32
CA PHE A 100 -7.99 1.80 10.92
C PHE A 100 -7.32 0.42 10.96
N PHE A 101 -6.04 0.36 10.63
CA PHE A 101 -5.27 -0.89 10.61
C PHE A 101 -4.56 -1.24 11.91
N ASN A 102 -4.60 -0.39 12.96
CA ASN A 102 -3.80 -0.58 14.18
C ASN A 102 -4.02 -1.96 14.81
N SER A 103 -5.29 -2.38 14.97
CA SER A 103 -5.58 -3.71 15.53
C SER A 103 -5.09 -4.86 14.64
N SER A 104 -5.09 -4.69 13.32
CA SER A 104 -4.59 -5.70 12.38
C SER A 104 -3.06 -5.75 12.39
N LEU A 105 -2.40 -4.61 12.45
CA LEU A 105 -0.93 -4.51 12.57
C LEU A 105 -0.45 -5.17 13.85
N GLN A 106 -1.14 -4.92 14.97
CA GLN A 106 -0.84 -5.57 16.25
C GLN A 106 -0.95 -7.10 16.15
N LYS A 107 -2.03 -7.62 15.55
CA LYS A 107 -2.20 -9.07 15.33
C LYS A 107 -1.10 -9.67 14.44
N ILE A 108 -0.66 -8.93 13.42
CA ILE A 108 0.46 -9.35 12.57
C ILE A 108 1.75 -9.44 13.39
N LEU A 109 2.02 -8.45 14.24
CA LEU A 109 3.20 -8.43 15.10
C LEU A 109 3.19 -9.59 16.11
N GLU A 110 2.05 -9.83 16.75
CA GLU A 110 1.86 -10.93 17.72
C GLU A 110 2.11 -12.31 17.07
N ASN A 111 1.68 -12.48 15.82
CA ASN A 111 1.76 -13.74 15.07
C ASN A 111 2.90 -13.76 14.03
N TYR A 112 3.86 -12.87 14.15
CA TYR A 112 4.91 -12.65 13.15
C TYR A 112 5.60 -13.95 12.71
N ASP A 113 6.08 -14.75 13.64
CA ASP A 113 6.81 -15.99 13.33
C ASP A 113 5.92 -17.02 12.60
N GLY A 114 4.65 -17.13 13.02
CA GLY A 114 3.67 -18.01 12.35
C GLY A 114 3.40 -17.57 10.91
N ILE A 115 3.25 -16.27 10.69
CA ILE A 115 3.07 -15.69 9.34
C ILE A 115 4.30 -15.95 8.48
N MET A 116 5.50 -15.68 9.00
CA MET A 116 6.74 -15.89 8.27
C MET A 116 6.95 -17.36 7.88
N ASN A 117 6.66 -18.29 8.79
CA ASN A 117 6.76 -19.74 8.54
C ASN A 117 5.81 -20.23 7.43
N ILE A 118 4.66 -19.59 7.26
CA ILE A 118 3.69 -19.93 6.20
C ILE A 118 4.06 -19.25 4.88
N ILE A 119 4.42 -17.98 4.92
CA ILE A 119 4.62 -17.17 3.70
C ILE A 119 5.96 -17.47 3.03
N LEU A 120 7.07 -17.51 3.80
CA LEU A 120 8.40 -17.64 3.22
C LEU A 120 8.54 -18.85 2.27
N PRO A 121 8.06 -20.07 2.61
CA PRO A 121 8.19 -21.22 1.70
C PRO A 121 7.46 -21.06 0.36
N THR A 122 6.47 -20.15 0.28
CA THR A 122 5.70 -19.90 -0.96
C THR A 122 6.42 -18.93 -1.91
N LEU A 123 7.45 -18.25 -1.44
CA LEU A 123 8.19 -17.23 -2.20
C LEU A 123 9.42 -17.83 -2.89
N GLY A 124 9.82 -17.24 -4.02
CA GLY A 124 11.10 -17.54 -4.65
C GLY A 124 12.28 -17.12 -3.76
N LYS A 125 13.43 -17.84 -3.89
CA LYS A 125 14.61 -17.67 -3.01
C LYS A 125 15.09 -16.21 -2.85
N GLU A 126 15.06 -15.42 -3.92
CA GLU A 126 15.46 -13.99 -3.84
C GLU A 126 14.45 -13.17 -3.04
N ARG A 127 13.15 -13.39 -3.22
CA ARG A 127 12.12 -12.69 -2.47
C ARG A 127 12.11 -13.09 -0.98
N GLN A 128 12.46 -14.32 -0.64
CA GLN A 128 12.58 -14.75 0.76
C GLN A 128 13.59 -13.91 1.55
N LYS A 129 14.69 -13.46 0.89
CA LYS A 129 15.74 -12.66 1.53
C LYS A 129 15.31 -11.24 1.86
N THR A 130 14.31 -10.70 1.15
CA THR A 130 13.88 -9.30 1.25
C THR A 130 12.47 -9.15 1.78
N TYR A 131 11.77 -10.27 2.03
CA TYR A 131 10.37 -10.22 2.45
C TYR A 131 10.22 -9.69 3.88
N SER A 132 9.27 -8.78 4.03
CA SER A 132 8.74 -8.32 5.31
C SER A 132 7.23 -8.15 5.20
N PRO A 133 6.43 -8.52 6.22
CA PRO A 133 5.01 -8.17 6.28
C PRO A 133 4.80 -6.70 6.63
N PHE A 134 5.85 -5.98 7.02
CA PHE A 134 5.82 -4.55 7.30
C PHE A 134 6.70 -3.81 6.29
N LEU A 135 6.15 -2.78 5.67
CA LEU A 135 6.82 -1.92 4.69
C LEU A 135 6.74 -0.46 5.16
N PRO A 136 7.47 -0.09 6.22
CA PRO A 136 7.37 1.23 6.79
C PRO A 136 8.02 2.30 5.90
N VAL A 137 7.65 3.55 6.15
CA VAL A 137 8.30 4.71 5.54
C VAL A 137 9.44 5.17 6.45
N CYS A 138 10.66 5.18 5.94
CA CYS A 138 11.83 5.65 6.67
C CYS A 138 11.68 7.14 7.04
N PRO A 139 11.76 7.53 8.31
CA PRO A 139 11.59 8.92 8.72
C PRO A 139 12.74 9.83 8.25
N GLU A 140 13.95 9.27 8.02
CA GLU A 140 15.12 10.03 7.57
C GLU A 140 15.08 10.32 6.07
N THR A 141 14.67 9.32 5.25
CA THR A 141 14.72 9.42 3.77
C THR A 141 13.36 9.63 3.13
N GLY A 142 12.30 9.30 3.83
CA GLY A 142 10.94 9.26 3.29
C GLY A 142 10.68 8.09 2.32
N HIS A 143 11.60 7.14 2.21
CA HIS A 143 11.45 5.97 1.33
C HIS A 143 10.68 4.85 2.02
N VAL A 144 9.88 4.11 1.26
CA VAL A 144 9.30 2.84 1.71
C VAL A 144 10.42 1.81 1.80
N LEU A 145 10.55 1.17 2.96
CA LEU A 145 11.59 0.17 3.21
C LEU A 145 11.08 -1.22 2.80
N GLU A 146 11.71 -1.81 1.79
CA GLU A 146 11.48 -3.18 1.34
C GLU A 146 12.63 -4.10 1.83
N ILE A 147 12.87 -4.11 3.14
CA ILE A 147 13.93 -4.90 3.78
C ILE A 147 13.35 -5.78 4.89
N PRO A 148 13.99 -6.91 5.22
CA PRO A 148 13.50 -7.80 6.27
C PRO A 148 13.58 -7.14 7.65
N VAL A 149 12.64 -7.50 8.51
CA VAL A 149 12.68 -7.12 9.92
C VAL A 149 13.84 -7.84 10.60
N LYS A 150 14.71 -7.10 11.31
CA LYS A 150 15.83 -7.64 12.09
C LYS A 150 15.36 -8.24 13.40
N SER A 151 14.48 -7.53 14.11
CA SER A 151 13.87 -7.99 15.35
C SER A 151 12.56 -7.28 15.64
N ILE A 152 11.74 -7.87 16.50
CA ILE A 152 10.45 -7.34 16.94
C ILE A 152 10.40 -7.23 18.46
N ASN A 153 9.70 -6.21 18.96
CA ASN A 153 9.33 -6.08 20.37
C ASN A 153 7.79 -5.98 20.44
N LYS A 154 7.17 -7.08 20.85
CA LYS A 154 5.71 -7.20 20.89
C LYS A 154 5.08 -6.32 21.98
N ASP A 155 5.76 -6.16 23.11
CA ASP A 155 5.25 -5.39 24.26
C ASP A 155 5.19 -3.90 23.96
N GLU A 156 6.15 -3.39 23.19
CA GLU A 156 6.24 -1.99 22.79
C GLU A 156 5.65 -1.70 21.41
N SER A 157 5.14 -2.72 20.71
CA SER A 157 4.67 -2.61 19.31
C SER A 157 5.73 -2.06 18.35
N ASN A 158 6.99 -2.42 18.57
CA ASN A 158 8.12 -1.95 17.77
C ASN A 158 8.69 -3.03 16.86
N ILE A 159 9.16 -2.58 15.70
CA ILE A 159 9.95 -3.35 14.75
C ILE A 159 11.31 -2.66 14.55
N ILE A 160 12.36 -3.45 14.35
CA ILE A 160 13.71 -2.95 14.11
C ILE A 160 14.17 -3.47 12.77
N PHE A 161 14.68 -2.57 11.95
CA PHE A 161 15.29 -2.85 10.65
C PHE A 161 16.78 -2.54 10.69
N ASP A 162 17.57 -3.28 9.91
CA ASP A 162 18.95 -2.89 9.61
C ASP A 162 18.95 -2.00 8.36
N ASN A 163 19.10 -0.70 8.57
CA ASN A 163 19.20 0.26 7.48
C ASN A 163 20.67 0.69 7.29
N ILE A 164 21.37 -0.05 6.43
CA ILE A 164 22.79 0.18 6.08
C ILE A 164 23.69 0.21 7.34
N GLY A 165 23.58 -0.82 8.19
CA GLY A 165 24.41 -0.98 9.39
C GLY A 165 23.96 -0.13 10.58
N LYS A 166 22.83 0.56 10.49
CA LYS A 166 22.20 1.32 11.58
C LYS A 166 20.84 0.74 11.91
N ASP A 167 20.60 0.44 13.17
CA ASP A 167 19.31 -0.03 13.62
C ASP A 167 18.27 1.10 13.57
N LEU A 168 17.22 0.89 12.81
CA LEU A 168 16.08 1.78 12.72
C LEU A 168 14.91 1.15 13.48
N LYS A 169 14.58 1.73 14.66
CA LYS A 169 13.44 1.33 15.48
C LYS A 169 12.21 2.13 15.07
N MET A 170 11.10 1.45 14.83
CA MET A 170 9.83 2.06 14.44
C MET A 170 8.68 1.43 15.22
N ASN A 171 7.73 2.25 15.66
CA ASN A 171 6.47 1.77 16.20
C ASN A 171 5.51 1.50 15.05
N ILE A 172 4.80 0.36 15.07
CA ILE A 172 3.89 -0.02 13.99
C ILE A 172 2.55 0.74 14.02
N LEU A 173 2.30 1.52 15.06
CA LEU A 173 1.05 2.26 15.27
C LEU A 173 1.19 3.76 15.00
N ASP A 174 2.42 4.24 14.69
CA ASP A 174 2.72 5.67 14.40
C ASP A 174 2.47 6.08 12.95
#